data_7ab2b96347271f4cbf5eedb1d21c8c7d
#
_entry.id   7ab2b96347271f4cbf5eedb1d21c8c7d
#
_cell.length_a   1.000
_cell.length_b   1.000
_cell.length_c   1.000
_cell.angle_alpha   90.00
_cell.angle_beta   90.00
_cell.angle_gamma   90.00
#
_symmetry.space_group_name_H-M   'P 1'
#
loop_
_entity.id
_entity.type
_entity.pdbx_description
1 polymer ?
#
loop_
_entity_poly.entity_id
_entity_poly.type
_entity_poly.pdbx_seq_one_letter_code
_entity_poly.pdbx_strand_id
1 'polypeptide(L)'
;MVEQDLTLYAGQDFSISYVVPPDSDMTLSQYKGACKIRKRPYDNMILELHSVVESKQVRFFIPGQESAEKKIKGGDYIYDAFLYNDEHWLKIGQGTITIVPDISMHE
;
A
#
# COMPACT_ATOMS: atom_id res chain seq x y z
N MET A 1 -2.14 -14.71 -3.17
CA MET A 1 -1.68 -13.58 -2.35
C MET A 1 -0.18 -13.45 -2.45
N VAL A 2 0.32 -12.21 -2.57
CA VAL A 2 1.76 -11.94 -2.65
C VAL A 2 2.27 -11.57 -1.27
N GLU A 3 3.33 -12.24 -0.82
CA GLU A 3 4.03 -11.87 0.41
C GLU A 3 5.37 -11.24 0.03
N GLN A 4 5.60 -10.01 0.48
CA GLN A 4 6.77 -9.25 0.05
C GLN A 4 7.16 -8.23 1.11
N ASP A 5 8.45 -8.11 1.35
CA ASP A 5 8.99 -7.05 2.20
C ASP A 5 9.25 -5.82 1.36
N LEU A 6 8.84 -4.68 1.86
CA LEU A 6 8.94 -3.39 1.16
C LEU A 6 9.75 -2.40 1.98
N THR A 7 10.28 -1.38 1.31
CA THR A 7 10.92 -0.23 1.96
C THR A 7 10.29 1.04 1.42
N LEU A 8 9.81 1.88 2.32
CA LEU A 8 9.26 3.19 1.99
C LEU A 8 10.21 4.25 2.52
N TYR A 9 10.80 5.02 1.59
CA TYR A 9 11.64 6.17 1.95
C TYR A 9 10.73 7.39 2.04
N ALA A 10 10.44 7.85 3.26
CA ALA A 10 9.61 9.03 3.45
C ALA A 10 10.22 10.22 2.73
N GLY A 11 9.41 11.01 2.05
CA GLY A 11 9.89 12.12 1.23
C GLY A 11 10.10 11.76 -0.23
N GLN A 12 10.14 10.47 -0.56
CA GLN A 12 10.28 9.98 -1.92
C GLN A 12 8.96 9.36 -2.39
N ASP A 13 8.63 9.54 -3.66
CA ASP A 13 7.45 8.91 -4.24
C ASP A 13 7.56 7.39 -4.13
N PHE A 14 6.47 6.75 -3.74
CA PHE A 14 6.42 5.30 -3.56
C PHE A 14 5.19 4.74 -4.26
N SER A 15 5.35 3.61 -4.95
CA SER A 15 4.21 2.90 -5.52
C SER A 15 4.49 1.41 -5.63
N ILE A 16 3.43 0.63 -5.53
CA ILE A 16 3.46 -0.81 -5.81
C ILE A 16 2.20 -1.19 -6.58
N SER A 17 2.32 -2.18 -7.45
CA SER A 17 1.20 -2.62 -8.28
C SER A 17 0.99 -4.12 -8.19
N TYR A 18 -0.26 -4.53 -8.25
CA TYR A 18 -0.65 -5.93 -8.34
C TYR A 18 -1.40 -6.11 -9.65
N VAL A 19 -0.96 -7.08 -10.45
CA VAL A 19 -1.46 -7.28 -11.82
C VAL A 19 -2.12 -8.65 -11.93
N VAL A 20 -3.33 -8.68 -12.49
CA VAL A 20 -4.01 -9.92 -12.82
C VAL A 20 -3.55 -10.36 -14.20
N PRO A 21 -3.26 -11.68 -14.42
CA PRO A 21 -2.86 -12.13 -15.75
C PRO A 21 -3.86 -11.73 -16.84
N PRO A 22 -3.40 -11.32 -18.02
CA PRO A 22 -4.30 -10.81 -19.07
C PRO A 22 -5.32 -11.83 -19.56
N ASP A 23 -5.01 -13.13 -19.46
CA ASP A 23 -5.88 -14.22 -19.87
C ASP A 23 -6.84 -14.68 -18.77
N SER A 24 -6.79 -14.06 -17.60
CA SER A 24 -7.72 -14.35 -16.51
C SER A 24 -9.07 -13.72 -16.78
N ASP A 25 -10.13 -14.43 -16.40
CA ASP A 25 -11.50 -13.91 -16.46
C ASP A 25 -11.79 -12.86 -15.38
N MET A 26 -10.91 -12.77 -14.39
CA MET A 26 -11.07 -11.84 -13.28
C MET A 26 -10.86 -10.41 -13.73
N THR A 27 -11.77 -9.52 -13.36
CA THR A 27 -11.59 -8.08 -13.52
C THR A 27 -11.67 -7.40 -12.17
N LEU A 28 -10.90 -6.32 -12.00
CA LEU A 28 -10.82 -5.61 -10.74
C LEU A 28 -11.70 -4.37 -10.69
N SER A 29 -12.33 -3.99 -11.82
CA SER A 29 -13.04 -2.72 -11.94
C SER A 29 -14.23 -2.59 -10.99
N GLN A 30 -14.77 -3.69 -10.49
CA GLN A 30 -15.90 -3.70 -9.55
C GLN A 30 -15.45 -3.57 -8.08
N TYR A 31 -14.13 -3.54 -7.84
CA TYR A 31 -13.57 -3.47 -6.50
C TYR A 31 -12.96 -2.11 -6.22
N LYS A 32 -12.87 -1.80 -4.93
CA LYS A 32 -12.03 -0.72 -4.42
C LYS A 32 -10.78 -1.34 -3.83
N GLY A 33 -9.68 -0.60 -3.86
CA GLY A 33 -8.41 -1.07 -3.30
C GLY A 33 -8.06 -0.33 -2.02
N ALA A 34 -7.40 -1.03 -1.10
CA ALA A 34 -6.85 -0.42 0.10
C ALA A 34 -5.53 -1.08 0.46
N CYS A 35 -4.57 -0.27 0.87
CA CYS A 35 -3.29 -0.76 1.41
C CYS A 35 -3.03 0.00 2.70
N LYS A 36 -3.08 -0.71 3.81
CA LYS A 36 -3.00 -0.10 5.13
C LYS A 36 -1.74 -0.55 5.85
N ILE A 37 -1.10 0.38 6.52
CA ILE A 37 0.15 0.17 7.25
C ILE A 37 -0.10 0.41 8.73
N ARG A 38 0.35 -0.53 9.57
CA ARG A 38 0.24 -0.43 11.02
C ARG A 38 1.45 -1.07 11.69
N LYS A 39 1.66 -0.76 12.96
CA LYS A 39 2.83 -1.27 13.67
C LYS A 39 2.70 -2.76 13.96
N ARG A 40 1.52 -3.20 14.39
CA ARG A 40 1.21 -4.58 14.74
C ARG A 40 -0.21 -4.92 14.32
N PRO A 41 -0.54 -6.22 14.21
CA PRO A 41 -1.93 -6.61 13.97
C PRO A 41 -2.84 -6.02 15.03
N TYR A 42 -4.02 -5.57 14.61
CA TYR A 42 -5.06 -4.97 15.47
C TYR A 42 -4.72 -3.59 16.03
N ASP A 43 -3.52 -3.06 15.80
CA ASP A 43 -3.22 -1.67 16.13
C ASP A 43 -3.94 -0.73 15.16
N ASN A 44 -4.07 0.55 15.54
CA ASN A 44 -4.61 1.56 14.65
C ASN A 44 -3.71 1.71 13.42
N MET A 45 -4.34 1.94 12.28
CA MET A 45 -3.64 2.23 11.04
C MET A 45 -2.86 3.55 11.18
N ILE A 46 -1.59 3.55 10.77
CA ILE A 46 -0.76 4.76 10.81
C ILE A 46 -0.69 5.44 9.46
N LEU A 47 -0.93 4.71 8.38
CA LEU A 47 -0.86 5.24 7.03
C LEU A 47 -1.70 4.38 6.11
N GLU A 48 -2.42 5.02 5.21
CA GLU A 48 -3.11 4.35 4.12
C GLU A 48 -2.60 4.92 2.79
N LEU A 49 -2.18 4.04 1.88
CA LEU A 49 -1.76 4.46 0.56
C LEU A 49 -2.97 4.77 -0.31
N HIS A 50 -2.79 5.70 -1.25
CA HIS A 50 -3.82 5.95 -2.27
C HIS A 50 -3.89 4.75 -3.21
N SER A 51 -5.04 4.55 -3.84
CA SER A 51 -5.21 3.43 -4.77
C SER A 51 -5.87 3.88 -6.07
N VAL A 52 -5.44 3.27 -7.17
CA VAL A 52 -6.08 3.38 -8.47
C VAL A 52 -6.35 1.97 -8.95
N VAL A 53 -7.62 1.64 -9.20
CA VAL A 53 -8.03 0.31 -9.63
C VAL A 53 -8.41 0.37 -11.10
N GLU A 54 -7.76 -0.47 -11.90
CA GLU A 54 -8.06 -0.68 -13.32
C GLU A 54 -8.62 -2.09 -13.53
N SER A 55 -8.98 -2.45 -14.75
CA SER A 55 -9.61 -3.75 -14.99
C SER A 55 -8.69 -4.93 -14.66
N LYS A 56 -7.38 -4.78 -14.85
CA LYS A 56 -6.40 -5.87 -14.65
C LYS A 56 -5.27 -5.51 -13.69
N GLN A 57 -5.35 -4.36 -13.02
CA GLN A 57 -4.27 -3.89 -12.17
C GLN A 57 -4.83 -2.98 -11.08
N VAL A 58 -4.22 -3.06 -9.90
CA VAL A 58 -4.42 -2.06 -8.85
C VAL A 58 -3.04 -1.52 -8.47
N ARG A 59 -2.94 -0.20 -8.37
CA ARG A 59 -1.72 0.48 -7.97
C ARG A 59 -1.97 1.22 -6.67
N PHE A 60 -1.10 1.01 -5.70
CA PHE A 60 -1.10 1.74 -4.43
C PHE A 60 0.11 2.67 -4.42
N PHE A 61 -0.08 3.91 -4.00
CA PHE A 61 0.98 4.91 -4.08
C PHE A 61 0.84 5.98 -3.01
N ILE A 62 1.94 6.68 -2.74
CA ILE A 62 1.93 7.87 -1.91
C ILE A 62 2.98 8.85 -2.47
N PRO A 63 2.60 10.12 -2.74
CA PRO A 63 3.57 11.13 -3.13
C PRO A 63 4.58 11.40 -2.01
N GLY A 64 5.82 11.71 -2.38
CA GLY A 64 6.89 11.94 -1.42
C GLY A 64 6.59 13.07 -0.44
N GLN A 65 6.01 14.16 -0.91
CA GLN A 65 5.66 15.28 -0.04
C GLN A 65 4.65 14.85 1.03
N GLU A 66 3.67 14.05 0.65
CA GLU A 66 2.66 13.57 1.60
C GLU A 66 3.28 12.67 2.67
N SER A 67 4.15 11.73 2.28
CA SER A 67 4.80 10.85 3.26
C SER A 67 5.74 11.63 4.18
N ALA A 68 6.41 12.67 3.68
CA ALA A 68 7.24 13.53 4.50
C ALA A 68 6.42 14.27 5.55
N GLU A 69 5.24 14.78 5.17
CA GLU A 69 4.35 15.52 6.07
C GLU A 69 3.78 14.65 7.19
N LYS A 70 3.64 13.35 6.96
CA LYS A 70 3.11 12.43 7.99
C LYS A 70 4.07 12.25 9.16
N LYS A 71 5.36 12.47 8.97
CA LYS A 71 6.40 12.38 10.00
C LYS A 71 6.35 11.07 10.78
N ILE A 72 6.20 9.96 10.07
CA ILE A 72 6.11 8.64 10.67
C ILE A 72 7.49 8.25 11.20
N LYS A 73 7.53 7.71 12.41
CA LYS A 73 8.77 7.26 13.02
C LYS A 73 9.35 6.10 12.21
N GLY A 74 10.67 6.14 11.98
CA GLY A 74 11.36 5.08 11.26
C GLY A 74 11.30 3.74 12.00
N GLY A 75 11.30 2.67 11.25
CA GLY A 75 11.27 1.31 11.79
C GLY A 75 10.50 0.36 10.91
N ASP A 76 10.28 -0.83 11.45
CA ASP A 76 9.57 -1.89 10.75
C ASP A 76 8.10 -1.87 11.12
N TYR A 77 7.26 -1.96 10.09
CA TYR A 77 5.81 -1.98 10.20
C TYR A 77 5.29 -3.14 9.38
N ILE A 78 4.00 -3.41 9.49
CA ILE A 78 3.34 -4.40 8.65
C ILE A 78 2.33 -3.70 7.74
N TYR A 79 2.07 -4.30 6.59
CA TYR A 79 1.07 -3.80 5.68
C TYR A 79 0.21 -4.95 5.17
N ASP A 80 -1.01 -4.64 4.77
CA ASP A 80 -1.81 -5.53 3.96
C ASP A 80 -2.49 -4.74 2.86
N ALA A 81 -2.57 -5.37 1.69
CA ALA A 81 -3.21 -4.81 0.51
C ALA A 81 -4.39 -5.71 0.15
N PHE A 82 -5.54 -5.10 -0.09
CA PHE A 82 -6.74 -5.87 -0.38
C PHE A 82 -7.68 -5.13 -1.31
N LEU A 83 -8.57 -5.91 -1.89
CA LEU A 83 -9.67 -5.41 -2.71
C LEU A 83 -10.97 -5.69 -1.97
N TYR A 84 -11.94 -4.82 -2.12
CA TYR A 84 -13.22 -5.00 -1.46
C TYR A 84 -14.34 -4.35 -2.26
N ASN A 85 -15.54 -4.87 -2.05
CA ASN A 85 -16.78 -4.25 -2.47
C ASN A 85 -17.86 -4.56 -1.41
N ASP A 86 -19.12 -4.29 -1.71
CA ASP A 86 -20.19 -4.50 -0.73
C ASP A 86 -20.36 -5.97 -0.33
N GLU A 87 -19.88 -6.91 -1.15
CA GLU A 87 -20.11 -8.33 -0.95
C GLU A 87 -18.85 -9.13 -0.60
N HIS A 88 -17.68 -8.68 -1.06
CA HIS A 88 -16.47 -9.49 -0.98
C HIS A 88 -15.27 -8.70 -0.47
N TRP A 89 -14.39 -9.41 0.23
CA TRP A 89 -13.10 -8.90 0.70
C TRP A 89 -12.02 -9.87 0.26
N LEU A 90 -11.01 -9.39 -0.44
CA LEU A 90 -9.97 -10.24 -1.01
C LEU A 90 -8.59 -9.65 -0.71
N LYS A 91 -7.83 -10.34 0.13
CA LYS A 91 -6.44 -9.93 0.40
C LYS A 91 -5.55 -10.34 -0.77
N ILE A 92 -4.79 -9.40 -1.30
CA ILE A 92 -3.90 -9.63 -2.46
C ILE A 92 -2.42 -9.51 -2.11
N GLY A 93 -2.08 -8.87 -0.98
CA GLY A 93 -0.69 -8.77 -0.55
C GLY A 93 -0.56 -8.48 0.91
N GLN A 94 0.58 -8.86 1.48
CA GLN A 94 0.93 -8.53 2.86
C GLN A 94 2.42 -8.68 3.07
N GLY A 95 2.92 -8.15 4.17
CA GLY A 95 4.32 -8.31 4.54
C GLY A 95 4.78 -7.23 5.51
N THR A 96 6.10 -7.09 5.60
CA THR A 96 6.75 -6.06 6.39
C THR A 96 7.09 -4.88 5.50
N ILE A 97 6.88 -3.69 5.99
CA ILE A 97 7.33 -2.47 5.32
C ILE A 97 8.21 -1.68 6.29
N THR A 98 9.44 -1.44 5.86
CA THR A 98 10.38 -0.64 6.62
C THR A 98 10.25 0.81 6.18
N ILE A 99 10.02 1.72 7.13
CA ILE A 99 9.91 3.14 6.84
C ILE A 99 11.22 3.81 7.24
N VAL A 100 11.85 4.48 6.26
CA VAL A 100 13.07 5.25 6.46
C VAL A 100 12.70 6.73 6.47
N PRO A 101 12.98 7.46 7.56
CA PRO A 101 12.58 8.86 7.67
C PRO A 101 13.26 9.76 6.65
N ASP A 102 12.58 10.83 6.25
CA ASP A 102 13.19 11.89 5.48
C ASP A 102 14.08 12.74 6.40
N ILE A 103 15.33 12.92 6.03
CA ILE A 103 16.29 13.70 6.82
C ILE A 103 16.34 15.15 6.34
N SER A 104 16.40 15.37 5.02
CA SER A 104 16.61 16.72 4.48
C SER A 104 15.93 16.99 3.15
N MET A 105 15.26 16.01 2.56
CA MET A 105 14.71 16.14 1.21
C MET A 105 13.64 17.22 1.10
N HIS A 106 12.90 17.46 2.18
CA HIS A 106 11.82 18.43 2.24
C HIS A 106 12.02 19.51 3.31
N GLU A 107 13.25 19.74 3.70
CA GLU A 107 13.59 20.84 4.60
C GLU A 107 13.78 22.15 3.84
#